data_b3e377f741c16128d2e19ee3411d20cd
#
_entry.id   b3e377f741c16128d2e19ee3411d20cd
#
_cell.length_a   1.000
_cell.length_b   1.000
_cell.length_c   1.000
_cell.angle_alpha   90.00
_cell.angle_beta   90.00
_cell.angle_gamma   90.00
#
_symmetry.space_group_name_H-M   'P 1'
#
loop_
_entity.id
_entity.type
_entity.pdbx_description
1 polymer ?
#
loop_
_entity_poly.entity_id
_entity_poly.type
_entity_poly.pdbx_seq_one_letter_code
_entity_poly.pdbx_strand_id
1 'polypeptide(L)'
;MVFALRIDLESSRGIKKGLPKILDLLKKYNLKASFYLVMGGESNILELLKYRKKLSSAAERKIKVFPKWELLRMMLLPSDFVRENEEILRRIIREGHELGIHAWKHRAWTRGLEQINAEKHINLAMEKYRKMFGIYPVSFAAPAFNTNKKIIEILDRKNISVISDLDGEESFKIAGSKITNVPITIKGENNTPIIEYLVTKGYSDNSILNYLKNKIRNNRLSVIYIHDLYECINKIPLLENLFIFLKKNKIKMETIRQIAEK
;
A
#
# COMPACT_ATOMS: atom_id res chain seq x y z
N MET A 1 -12.29 12.45 15.03
CA MET A 1 -11.83 11.11 14.56
C MET A 1 -11.57 11.19 13.07
N VAL A 2 -10.42 10.69 12.65
CA VAL A 2 -10.01 10.62 11.24
C VAL A 2 -9.68 9.17 10.91
N PHE A 3 -10.08 8.73 9.73
CA PHE A 3 -9.75 7.44 9.17
C PHE A 3 -8.94 7.60 7.89
N ALA A 4 -7.95 6.77 7.67
CA ALA A 4 -7.25 6.67 6.39
C ALA A 4 -7.15 5.21 5.93
N LEU A 5 -7.23 5.03 4.63
CA LEU A 5 -7.00 3.75 3.96
C LEU A 5 -5.78 3.88 3.06
N ARG A 6 -4.74 3.12 3.38
CA ARG A 6 -3.58 2.90 2.52
C ARG A 6 -3.80 1.64 1.70
N ILE A 7 -3.51 1.69 0.40
CA ILE A 7 -3.66 0.59 -0.54
C ILE A 7 -2.34 0.39 -1.27
N ASP A 8 -1.68 -0.74 -1.01
CA ASP A 8 -0.40 -1.06 -1.64
C ASP A 8 -0.65 -1.83 -2.94
N LEU A 9 -0.17 -1.27 -4.06
CA LEU A 9 -0.31 -1.79 -5.42
C LEU A 9 0.96 -2.54 -5.82
N GLU A 10 0.90 -3.87 -5.75
CA GLU A 10 2.07 -4.74 -5.83
C GLU A 10 2.04 -5.72 -7.01
N SER A 11 0.90 -5.87 -7.69
CA SER A 11 0.72 -6.94 -8.66
C SER A 11 -0.11 -6.52 -9.88
N SER A 12 0.23 -7.11 -11.04
CA SER A 12 -0.56 -6.95 -12.28
C SER A 12 -2.01 -7.38 -12.09
N ARG A 13 -2.25 -8.51 -11.41
CA ARG A 13 -3.60 -9.04 -11.15
C ARG A 13 -4.40 -8.13 -10.23
N GLY A 14 -3.78 -7.62 -9.17
CA GLY A 14 -4.42 -6.68 -8.25
C GLY A 14 -4.83 -5.39 -8.96
N ILE A 15 -3.94 -4.83 -9.78
CA ILE A 15 -4.24 -3.63 -10.55
C ILE A 15 -5.35 -3.89 -11.59
N LYS A 16 -5.31 -5.01 -12.30
CA LYS A 16 -6.33 -5.33 -13.33
C LYS A 16 -7.70 -5.68 -12.74
N LYS A 17 -7.75 -6.37 -11.60
CA LYS A 17 -9.00 -6.93 -11.04
C LYS A 17 -9.46 -6.29 -9.75
N GLY A 18 -8.53 -5.82 -8.91
CA GLY A 18 -8.83 -5.24 -7.60
C GLY A 18 -8.99 -3.73 -7.66
N LEU A 19 -8.05 -3.03 -8.29
CA LEU A 19 -8.05 -1.57 -8.35
C LEU A 19 -9.35 -0.97 -8.93
N PRO A 20 -9.93 -1.47 -10.05
CA PRO A 20 -11.20 -0.93 -10.54
C PRO A 20 -12.31 -1.02 -9.49
N LYS A 21 -12.43 -2.16 -8.80
CA LYS A 21 -13.49 -2.39 -7.80
C LYS A 21 -13.39 -1.43 -6.63
N ILE A 22 -12.17 -1.21 -6.10
CA ILE A 22 -11.98 -0.32 -4.97
C ILE A 22 -12.16 1.15 -5.37
N LEU A 23 -11.73 1.56 -6.57
CA LEU A 23 -11.98 2.91 -7.08
C LEU A 23 -13.48 3.18 -7.26
N ASP A 24 -14.23 2.23 -7.83
CA ASP A 24 -15.67 2.35 -7.98
C ASP A 24 -16.37 2.46 -6.62
N LEU A 25 -15.91 1.68 -5.64
CA LEU A 25 -16.44 1.74 -4.29
C LEU A 25 -16.13 3.08 -3.60
N LEU A 26 -14.91 3.57 -3.69
CA LEU A 26 -14.52 4.88 -3.16
C LEU A 26 -15.32 6.02 -3.81
N LYS A 27 -15.51 5.96 -5.13
CA LYS A 27 -16.34 6.91 -5.88
C LYS A 27 -17.80 6.88 -5.43
N LYS A 28 -18.39 5.69 -5.28
CA LYS A 28 -19.78 5.50 -4.80
C LYS A 28 -20.05 6.22 -3.48
N TYR A 29 -19.09 6.19 -2.54
CA TYR A 29 -19.24 6.80 -1.23
C TYR A 29 -18.59 8.20 -1.11
N ASN A 30 -18.05 8.75 -2.22
CA ASN A 30 -17.30 10.00 -2.25
C ASN A 30 -16.20 10.03 -1.16
N LEU A 31 -15.35 9.02 -1.15
CA LEU A 31 -14.24 8.85 -0.23
C LEU A 31 -12.91 8.91 -0.97
N LYS A 32 -11.84 9.32 -0.28
CA LYS A 32 -10.47 9.36 -0.84
C LYS A 32 -9.57 8.44 -0.04
N ALA A 33 -8.61 7.81 -0.74
CA ALA A 33 -7.63 6.90 -0.17
C ALA A 33 -6.23 7.20 -0.71
N SER A 34 -5.22 6.60 -0.09
CA SER A 34 -3.82 6.71 -0.49
C SER A 34 -3.37 5.39 -1.12
N PHE A 35 -2.85 5.47 -2.33
CA PHE A 35 -2.33 4.33 -3.08
C PHE A 35 -0.82 4.43 -3.16
N TYR A 36 -0.12 3.32 -2.97
CA TYR A 36 1.34 3.26 -3.08
C TYR A 36 1.73 2.20 -4.10
N LEU A 37 2.44 2.61 -5.14
CA LEU A 37 2.67 1.81 -6.35
C LEU A 37 4.12 1.33 -6.44
N VAL A 38 4.31 0.01 -6.60
CA VAL A 38 5.60 -0.57 -6.97
C VAL A 38 5.92 -0.21 -8.42
N MET A 39 6.97 0.57 -8.65
CA MET A 39 7.26 1.16 -9.97
C MET A 39 8.02 0.25 -10.93
N GLY A 40 8.75 -0.75 -10.45
CA GLY A 40 9.66 -1.57 -11.26
C GLY A 40 9.04 -2.84 -11.86
N GLY A 41 7.71 -3.01 -11.76
CA GLY A 41 7.02 -4.19 -12.29
C GLY A 41 7.24 -5.48 -11.49
N GLU A 42 6.82 -6.61 -12.04
CA GLU A 42 6.91 -7.93 -11.41
C GLU A 42 8.36 -8.37 -11.19
N SER A 43 8.59 -9.21 -10.18
CA SER A 43 9.88 -9.87 -9.95
C SER A 43 10.09 -11.00 -10.94
N ASN A 44 11.26 -11.06 -11.57
CA ASN A 44 11.66 -12.16 -12.46
C ASN A 44 12.25 -13.34 -11.68
N ILE A 45 12.50 -14.45 -12.38
CA ILE A 45 13.05 -15.67 -11.77
C ILE A 45 14.41 -15.45 -11.11
N LEU A 46 15.27 -14.59 -11.66
CA LEU A 46 16.58 -14.28 -11.09
C LEU A 46 16.42 -13.54 -9.77
N GLU A 47 15.48 -12.59 -9.67
CA GLU A 47 15.17 -11.91 -8.41
C GLU A 47 14.56 -12.87 -7.39
N LEU A 48 13.71 -13.81 -7.85
CA LEU A 48 13.15 -14.85 -6.99
C LEU A 48 14.21 -15.75 -6.40
N LEU A 49 15.22 -16.13 -7.18
CA LEU A 49 16.37 -16.94 -6.73
C LEU A 49 17.30 -16.15 -5.83
N LYS A 50 17.69 -14.93 -6.23
CA LYS A 50 18.60 -14.05 -5.48
C LYS A 50 18.08 -13.73 -4.09
N TYR A 51 16.78 -13.42 -3.96
CA TYR A 51 16.16 -13.01 -2.69
C TYR A 51 15.31 -14.14 -2.09
N ARG A 52 15.84 -15.37 -2.07
CA ARG A 52 15.16 -16.55 -1.48
C ARG A 52 15.10 -16.40 0.05
N LYS A 53 13.88 -16.37 0.60
CA LYS A 53 13.59 -16.59 2.02
C LYS A 53 12.32 -17.44 2.12
N LYS A 54 12.14 -18.14 3.26
CA LYS A 54 10.91 -18.90 3.54
C LYS A 54 9.70 -17.96 3.39
N LEU A 55 8.67 -18.43 2.68
CA LEU A 55 7.45 -17.66 2.50
C LEU A 55 6.76 -17.43 3.86
N SER A 56 6.25 -16.24 4.08
CA SER A 56 5.33 -16.00 5.20
C SER A 56 3.96 -16.59 4.89
N SER A 57 3.16 -16.85 5.92
CA SER A 57 1.79 -17.35 5.77
C SER A 57 0.91 -16.40 4.94
N ALA A 58 1.15 -15.09 5.00
CA ALA A 58 0.51 -14.09 4.15
C ALA A 58 0.92 -14.24 2.67
N ALA A 59 2.21 -14.46 2.40
CA ALA A 59 2.70 -14.67 1.03
C ALA A 59 2.16 -15.98 0.43
N GLU A 60 2.03 -17.04 1.21
CA GLU A 60 1.42 -18.31 0.76
C GLU A 60 -0.03 -18.14 0.36
N ARG A 61 -0.80 -17.32 1.09
CA ARG A 61 -2.19 -17.00 0.73
C ARG A 61 -2.28 -16.15 -0.53
N LYS A 62 -1.43 -15.15 -0.68
CA LYS A 62 -1.37 -14.33 -1.90
C LYS A 62 -1.08 -15.22 -3.12
N ILE A 63 -0.17 -16.20 -3.00
CA ILE A 63 0.15 -17.13 -4.08
C ILE A 63 -1.06 -18.01 -4.46
N LYS A 64 -1.88 -18.43 -3.50
CA LYS A 64 -3.09 -19.23 -3.77
C LYS A 64 -4.16 -18.48 -4.60
N VAL A 65 -4.11 -17.16 -4.65
CA VAL A 65 -5.01 -16.35 -5.50
C VAL A 65 -4.61 -16.40 -6.97
N PHE A 66 -3.36 -16.82 -7.29
CA PHE A 66 -2.89 -16.91 -8.67
C PHE A 66 -3.14 -18.31 -9.26
N PRO A 67 -3.68 -18.42 -10.49
CA PRO A 67 -3.62 -19.65 -11.26
C PRO A 67 -2.17 -20.07 -11.50
N LYS A 68 -1.89 -21.38 -11.53
CA LYS A 68 -0.52 -21.90 -11.71
C LYS A 68 0.16 -21.39 -12.99
N TRP A 69 -0.59 -21.28 -14.08
CA TRP A 69 -0.07 -20.77 -15.36
C TRP A 69 0.35 -19.29 -15.27
N GLU A 70 -0.38 -18.49 -14.48
CA GLU A 70 -0.05 -17.06 -14.27
C GLU A 70 1.24 -16.91 -13.45
N LEU A 71 1.43 -17.76 -12.44
CA LEU A 71 2.70 -17.80 -11.68
C LEU A 71 3.88 -18.17 -12.60
N LEU A 72 3.71 -19.17 -13.47
CA LEU A 72 4.74 -19.55 -14.43
C LEU A 72 5.05 -18.40 -15.40
N ARG A 73 4.02 -17.74 -15.93
CA ARG A 73 4.18 -16.57 -16.80
C ARG A 73 4.96 -15.45 -16.10
N MET A 74 4.59 -15.10 -14.86
CA MET A 74 5.27 -14.07 -14.08
C MET A 74 6.76 -14.38 -13.89
N MET A 75 7.11 -15.66 -13.71
CA MET A 75 8.50 -16.09 -13.55
C MET A 75 9.30 -15.97 -14.83
N LEU A 76 8.72 -16.31 -15.97
CA LEU A 76 9.40 -16.38 -17.27
C LEU A 76 9.34 -15.05 -18.04
N LEU A 77 8.22 -14.36 -17.95
CA LEU A 77 7.92 -13.13 -18.69
C LEU A 77 7.35 -12.08 -17.71
N PRO A 78 8.18 -11.52 -16.82
CA PRO A 78 7.73 -10.52 -15.87
C PRO A 78 7.22 -9.27 -16.59
N SER A 79 6.01 -8.84 -16.23
CA SER A 79 5.37 -7.70 -16.86
C SER A 79 5.79 -6.37 -16.22
N ASP A 80 5.84 -5.33 -17.03
CA ASP A 80 5.81 -3.95 -16.54
C ASP A 80 4.34 -3.55 -16.31
N PHE A 81 3.74 -4.10 -15.26
CA PHE A 81 2.33 -3.88 -14.97
C PHE A 81 1.97 -2.41 -14.75
N VAL A 82 2.94 -1.57 -14.44
CA VAL A 82 2.75 -0.14 -14.27
C VAL A 82 2.44 0.49 -15.63
N ARG A 83 3.28 0.20 -16.64
CA ARG A 83 3.09 0.70 -18.01
C ARG A 83 1.86 0.09 -18.68
N GLU A 84 1.65 -1.22 -18.48
CA GLU A 84 0.50 -1.93 -19.08
C GLU A 84 -0.86 -1.45 -18.57
N ASN A 85 -0.89 -0.81 -17.39
CA ASN A 85 -2.11 -0.39 -16.73
C ASN A 85 -2.14 1.13 -16.46
N GLU A 86 -1.43 1.92 -17.27
CA GLU A 86 -1.29 3.36 -17.07
C GLU A 86 -2.64 4.08 -16.94
N GLU A 87 -3.62 3.74 -17.75
CA GLU A 87 -4.93 4.41 -17.78
C GLU A 87 -5.68 4.26 -16.44
N ILE A 88 -5.73 3.05 -15.88
CA ILE A 88 -6.39 2.84 -14.59
C ILE A 88 -5.59 3.47 -13.44
N LEU A 89 -4.26 3.53 -13.53
CA LEU A 89 -3.43 4.19 -12.54
C LEU A 89 -3.60 5.72 -12.58
N ARG A 90 -3.73 6.32 -13.78
CA ARG A 90 -4.07 7.74 -13.93
C ARG A 90 -5.45 8.08 -13.36
N ARG A 91 -6.39 7.12 -13.34
CA ARG A 91 -7.70 7.29 -12.72
C ARG A 91 -7.58 7.60 -11.22
N ILE A 92 -6.60 7.04 -10.50
CA ILE A 92 -6.33 7.35 -9.09
C ILE A 92 -6.17 8.86 -8.90
N ILE A 93 -5.31 9.48 -9.70
CA ILE A 93 -5.03 10.92 -9.61
C ILE A 93 -6.23 11.75 -10.07
N ARG A 94 -6.86 11.39 -11.19
CA ARG A 94 -8.03 12.10 -11.73
C ARG A 94 -9.21 12.11 -10.77
N GLU A 95 -9.38 11.05 -9.99
CA GLU A 95 -10.46 10.96 -8.99
C GLU A 95 -10.06 11.60 -7.64
N GLY A 96 -8.88 12.26 -7.57
CA GLY A 96 -8.43 13.02 -6.40
C GLY A 96 -7.97 12.16 -5.23
N HIS A 97 -7.53 10.92 -5.49
CA HIS A 97 -6.83 10.09 -4.52
C HIS A 97 -5.35 10.46 -4.49
N GLU A 98 -4.68 10.09 -3.41
CA GLU A 98 -3.23 10.16 -3.33
C GLU A 98 -2.60 8.96 -4.04
N LEU A 99 -1.56 9.22 -4.85
CA LEU A 99 -0.70 8.20 -5.42
C LEU A 99 0.74 8.48 -5.00
N GLY A 100 1.34 7.56 -4.26
CA GLY A 100 2.74 7.57 -3.83
C GLY A 100 3.52 6.39 -4.40
N ILE A 101 4.79 6.29 -4.01
CA ILE A 101 5.70 5.22 -4.43
C ILE A 101 5.79 4.13 -3.36
N HIS A 102 5.76 2.85 -3.81
CA HIS A 102 6.04 1.66 -3.01
C HIS A 102 7.35 0.99 -3.44
N ALA A 103 8.45 1.75 -3.46
CA ALA A 103 9.77 1.39 -3.98
C ALA A 103 9.80 1.03 -5.48
N TRP A 104 11.01 0.62 -5.98
CA TRP A 104 11.19 0.15 -7.36
C TRP A 104 10.83 -1.32 -7.52
N LYS A 105 11.39 -2.18 -6.66
CA LYS A 105 11.16 -3.64 -6.68
C LYS A 105 10.80 -4.10 -5.27
N HIS A 106 9.58 -4.55 -5.09
CA HIS A 106 9.05 -4.97 -3.79
C HIS A 106 9.92 -6.05 -3.12
N ARG A 107 10.25 -7.13 -3.85
CA ARG A 107 10.99 -8.25 -3.30
C ARG A 107 12.43 -7.90 -2.93
N ALA A 108 13.11 -7.12 -3.77
CA ALA A 108 14.46 -6.65 -3.48
C ALA A 108 14.48 -5.77 -2.22
N TRP A 109 13.46 -4.92 -2.05
CA TRP A 109 13.31 -4.07 -0.88
C TRP A 109 13.04 -4.86 0.39
N THR A 110 12.10 -5.81 0.36
CA THR A 110 11.70 -6.56 1.56
C THR A 110 12.72 -7.58 2.02
N ARG A 111 13.53 -8.13 1.12
CA ARG A 111 14.40 -9.28 1.41
C ARG A 111 15.88 -9.05 1.17
N GLY A 112 16.23 -7.96 0.53
CA GLY A 112 17.60 -7.66 0.14
C GLY A 112 17.97 -6.20 0.27
N LEU A 113 17.31 -5.44 1.15
CA LEU A 113 17.53 -4.00 1.29
C LEU A 113 19.01 -3.63 1.50
N GLU A 114 19.75 -4.42 2.26
CA GLU A 114 21.20 -4.21 2.50
C GLU A 114 22.06 -4.55 1.27
N GLN A 115 21.51 -5.30 0.31
CA GLN A 115 22.24 -5.76 -0.90
C GLN A 115 21.96 -4.86 -2.12
N ILE A 116 21.04 -3.92 -2.01
CA ILE A 116 20.65 -3.00 -3.08
C ILE A 116 21.18 -1.59 -2.82
N ASN A 117 21.37 -0.86 -3.90
CA ASN A 117 21.54 0.59 -3.80
C ASN A 117 20.15 1.24 -3.68
N ALA A 118 19.71 1.53 -2.45
CA ALA A 118 18.40 2.09 -2.16
C ALA A 118 18.16 3.43 -2.88
N GLU A 119 19.18 4.30 -2.97
CA GLU A 119 19.06 5.59 -3.67
C GLU A 119 18.82 5.41 -5.16
N LYS A 120 19.53 4.46 -5.80
CA LYS A 120 19.28 4.11 -7.21
C LYS A 120 17.84 3.60 -7.40
N HIS A 121 17.35 2.75 -6.51
CA HIS A 121 15.98 2.24 -6.58
C HIS A 121 14.92 3.35 -6.42
N ILE A 122 15.14 4.28 -5.48
CA ILE A 122 14.26 5.43 -5.29
C ILE A 122 14.28 6.33 -6.54
N ASN A 123 15.46 6.65 -7.07
CA ASN A 123 15.60 7.47 -8.28
C ASN A 123 14.88 6.84 -9.49
N LEU A 124 15.05 5.55 -9.73
CA LEU A 124 14.36 4.83 -10.81
C LEU A 124 12.83 4.90 -10.65
N ALA A 125 12.34 4.74 -9.42
CA ALA A 125 10.93 4.81 -9.14
C ALA A 125 10.36 6.21 -9.38
N MET A 126 11.04 7.25 -8.89
CA MET A 126 10.64 8.65 -9.05
C MET A 126 10.65 9.08 -10.52
N GLU A 127 11.70 8.74 -11.27
CA GLU A 127 11.79 9.09 -12.69
C GLU A 127 10.71 8.41 -13.53
N LYS A 128 10.43 7.12 -13.26
CA LYS A 128 9.33 6.44 -13.95
C LYS A 128 7.99 7.03 -13.58
N TYR A 129 7.77 7.36 -12.30
CA TYR A 129 6.57 8.03 -11.83
C TYR A 129 6.37 9.36 -12.56
N ARG A 130 7.40 10.22 -12.61
CA ARG A 130 7.37 11.52 -13.33
C ARG A 130 7.05 11.35 -14.81
N LYS A 131 7.69 10.39 -15.47
CA LYS A 131 7.44 10.10 -16.90
C LYS A 131 5.99 9.69 -17.17
N MET A 132 5.40 8.91 -16.25
CA MET A 132 4.04 8.42 -16.41
C MET A 132 2.96 9.42 -16.02
N PHE A 133 3.18 10.17 -14.94
CA PHE A 133 2.12 11.02 -14.37
C PHE A 133 2.36 12.51 -14.54
N GLY A 134 3.52 12.93 -15.07
CA GLY A 134 3.87 14.34 -15.32
C GLY A 134 4.25 15.16 -14.08
N ILE A 135 4.20 14.54 -12.89
CA ILE A 135 4.52 15.16 -11.60
C ILE A 135 5.49 14.28 -10.82
N TYR A 136 6.17 14.84 -9.84
CA TYR A 136 6.94 14.04 -8.87
C TYR A 136 6.04 13.55 -7.74
N PRO A 137 6.30 12.34 -7.21
CA PRO A 137 5.62 11.86 -6.02
C PRO A 137 6.09 12.65 -4.79
N VAL A 138 5.19 12.85 -3.83
CA VAL A 138 5.49 13.51 -2.56
C VAL A 138 5.43 12.57 -1.37
N SER A 139 4.93 11.35 -1.59
CA SER A 139 4.78 10.34 -0.54
C SER A 139 5.39 9.00 -0.94
N PHE A 140 5.88 8.30 0.07
CA PHE A 140 6.53 7.00 -0.04
C PHE A 140 6.03 6.07 1.06
N ALA A 141 5.88 4.80 0.73
CA ALA A 141 5.64 3.74 1.70
C ALA A 141 6.59 2.57 1.42
N ALA A 142 7.39 2.20 2.40
CA ALA A 142 8.37 1.14 2.26
C ALA A 142 7.69 -0.25 2.24
N PRO A 143 8.02 -1.13 1.29
CA PRO A 143 7.60 -2.51 1.36
C PRO A 143 7.99 -3.16 2.69
N ALA A 144 7.02 -3.83 3.32
CA ALA A 144 7.15 -4.45 4.65
C ALA A 144 7.60 -3.47 5.75
N PHE A 145 7.33 -2.17 5.62
CA PHE A 145 7.78 -1.12 6.55
C PHE A 145 9.30 -1.06 6.72
N ASN A 146 10.05 -1.58 5.73
CA ASN A 146 11.48 -1.73 5.81
C ASN A 146 12.18 -0.41 5.48
N THR A 147 12.25 0.48 6.46
CA THR A 147 12.88 1.78 6.38
C THR A 147 13.92 1.95 7.50
N ASN A 148 14.85 2.89 7.31
CA ASN A 148 15.88 3.25 8.30
C ASN A 148 16.29 4.71 8.09
N LYS A 149 17.15 5.22 8.98
CA LYS A 149 17.65 6.62 8.94
C LYS A 149 18.23 6.99 7.57
N LYS A 150 19.05 6.13 6.97
CA LYS A 150 19.67 6.37 5.65
C LYS A 150 18.61 6.52 4.54
N ILE A 151 17.56 5.71 4.57
CA ILE A 151 16.45 5.80 3.61
C ILE A 151 15.71 7.11 3.80
N ILE A 152 15.40 7.48 5.05
CA ILE A 152 14.74 8.75 5.38
C ILE A 152 15.56 9.93 4.85
N GLU A 153 16.86 9.95 5.05
CA GLU A 153 17.75 10.99 4.53
C GLU A 153 17.74 11.06 2.99
N ILE A 154 17.68 9.91 2.29
CA ILE A 154 17.57 9.87 0.84
C ILE A 154 16.21 10.45 0.40
N LEU A 155 15.11 10.03 1.02
CA LEU A 155 13.77 10.49 0.70
C LEU A 155 13.63 12.01 0.92
N ASP A 156 14.19 12.53 2.01
CA ASP A 156 14.19 13.97 2.33
C ASP A 156 14.92 14.79 1.25
N ARG A 157 16.13 14.35 0.84
CA ARG A 157 16.86 14.98 -0.28
C ARG A 157 16.10 14.93 -1.60
N LYS A 158 15.18 13.99 -1.76
CA LYS A 158 14.33 13.84 -2.97
C LYS A 158 12.98 14.53 -2.87
N ASN A 159 12.79 15.37 -1.85
CA ASN A 159 11.55 16.12 -1.61
C ASN A 159 10.30 15.22 -1.39
N ILE A 160 10.50 14.01 -0.89
CA ILE A 160 9.41 13.23 -0.30
C ILE A 160 9.09 13.88 1.05
N SER A 161 7.85 14.29 1.24
CA SER A 161 7.41 14.98 2.46
C SER A 161 6.61 14.08 3.41
N VAL A 162 6.15 12.92 2.93
CA VAL A 162 5.29 12.02 3.69
C VAL A 162 5.72 10.57 3.55
N ILE A 163 5.80 9.87 4.69
CA ILE A 163 5.93 8.40 4.72
C ILE A 163 4.86 7.77 5.62
N SER A 164 4.69 6.44 5.51
CA SER A 164 3.75 5.70 6.34
C SER A 164 4.37 4.36 6.77
N ASP A 165 5.52 4.44 7.45
CA ASP A 165 6.40 3.30 7.70
C ASP A 165 6.77 3.09 9.16
N LEU A 166 6.79 4.15 9.97
CA LEU A 166 7.22 4.09 11.35
C LEU A 166 6.02 3.91 12.29
N ASP A 167 6.23 3.20 13.38
CA ASP A 167 5.22 2.98 14.41
C ASP A 167 4.85 4.28 15.13
N GLY A 168 3.62 4.36 15.58
CA GLY A 168 3.07 5.49 16.32
C GLY A 168 1.55 5.41 16.43
N GLU A 169 0.96 6.28 17.24
CA GLU A 169 -0.50 6.40 17.40
C GLU A 169 -1.07 7.62 16.66
N GLU A 170 -0.23 8.63 16.42
CA GLU A 170 -0.56 9.86 15.70
C GLU A 170 0.51 10.17 14.64
N SER A 171 0.19 11.09 13.72
CA SER A 171 1.18 11.60 12.78
C SER A 171 2.23 12.43 13.50
N PHE A 172 3.49 12.30 13.08
CA PHE A 172 4.59 13.07 13.67
C PHE A 172 5.65 13.42 12.64
N LYS A 173 6.31 14.56 12.86
CA LYS A 173 7.46 14.97 12.08
C LYS A 173 8.70 14.22 12.52
N ILE A 174 9.44 13.67 11.57
CA ILE A 174 10.67 12.94 11.88
C ILE A 174 11.75 13.93 12.28
N ALA A 175 12.39 13.69 13.42
CA ALA A 175 13.45 14.55 13.94
C ALA A 175 14.60 14.71 12.92
N GLY A 176 14.98 15.96 12.64
CA GLY A 176 16.03 16.29 11.68
C GLY A 176 15.66 16.09 10.20
N SER A 177 14.37 15.94 9.88
CA SER A 177 13.87 15.78 8.51
C SER A 177 12.66 16.68 8.25
N LYS A 178 12.37 16.94 6.97
CA LYS A 178 11.14 17.59 6.52
C LYS A 178 9.96 16.63 6.40
N ILE A 179 10.20 15.34 6.58
CA ILE A 179 9.24 14.27 6.38
C ILE A 179 8.32 14.13 7.59
N THR A 180 7.04 14.03 7.34
CA THR A 180 6.03 13.64 8.33
C THR A 180 5.72 12.14 8.14
N ASN A 181 5.74 11.37 9.23
CA ASN A 181 5.27 9.99 9.24
C ASN A 181 3.81 9.94 9.69
N VAL A 182 2.99 9.21 8.93
CA VAL A 182 1.63 8.85 9.32
C VAL A 182 1.57 7.35 9.55
N PRO A 183 1.52 6.89 10.82
CA PRO A 183 1.64 5.47 11.14
C PRO A 183 0.41 4.67 10.73
N ILE A 184 0.59 3.37 10.48
CA ILE A 184 -0.52 2.41 10.44
C ILE A 184 -0.88 2.07 11.88
N THR A 185 -2.01 2.58 12.35
CA THR A 185 -2.43 2.47 13.76
C THR A 185 -3.23 1.19 14.05
N ILE A 186 -3.80 0.55 13.02
CA ILE A 186 -4.56 -0.70 13.16
C ILE A 186 -3.96 -1.73 12.20
N LYS A 187 -3.15 -2.62 12.74
CA LYS A 187 -2.47 -3.70 12.02
C LYS A 187 -2.43 -4.96 12.86
N GLY A 188 -2.18 -6.09 12.22
CA GLY A 188 -1.94 -7.37 12.88
C GLY A 188 -0.48 -7.54 13.31
N GLU A 189 -0.18 -8.69 13.90
CA GLU A 189 1.19 -9.08 14.28
C GLU A 189 2.12 -9.04 13.05
N ASN A 190 3.39 -8.73 13.30
CA ASN A 190 4.44 -8.64 12.28
C ASN A 190 4.05 -7.70 11.12
N ASN A 191 3.39 -6.61 11.44
CA ASN A 191 2.90 -5.63 10.46
C ASN A 191 2.00 -6.22 9.37
N THR A 192 1.27 -7.32 9.65
CA THR A 192 0.32 -7.89 8.69
C THR A 192 -0.90 -6.98 8.54
N PRO A 193 -1.48 -6.81 7.33
CA PRO A 193 -2.75 -6.10 7.17
C PRO A 193 -3.80 -6.67 8.11
N ILE A 194 -4.53 -5.82 8.80
CA ILE A 194 -5.43 -6.25 9.88
C ILE A 194 -6.52 -7.22 9.39
N ILE A 195 -7.05 -7.00 8.19
CA ILE A 195 -8.09 -7.87 7.61
C ILE A 195 -7.50 -9.25 7.32
N GLU A 196 -6.35 -9.33 6.64
CA GLU A 196 -5.64 -10.58 6.39
C GLU A 196 -5.30 -11.31 7.70
N TYR A 197 -4.80 -10.58 8.70
CA TYR A 197 -4.45 -11.13 10.00
C TYR A 197 -5.66 -11.79 10.68
N LEU A 198 -6.78 -11.09 10.79
CA LEU A 198 -7.98 -11.61 11.43
C LEU A 198 -8.59 -12.80 10.66
N VAL A 199 -8.53 -12.77 9.32
CA VAL A 199 -8.92 -13.94 8.51
C VAL A 199 -8.06 -15.16 8.83
N THR A 200 -6.74 -14.99 9.06
CA THR A 200 -5.89 -16.14 9.46
C THR A 200 -6.19 -16.68 10.84
N LYS A 201 -6.76 -15.86 11.71
CA LYS A 201 -7.21 -16.26 13.03
C LYS A 201 -8.64 -16.88 13.01
N GLY A 202 -9.25 -17.04 11.81
CA GLY A 202 -10.56 -17.66 11.64
C GLY A 202 -11.75 -16.72 11.85
N TYR A 203 -11.54 -15.41 11.91
CA TYR A 203 -12.63 -14.45 12.09
C TYR A 203 -13.49 -14.34 10.83
N SER A 204 -14.81 -14.29 11.01
CA SER A 204 -15.77 -13.98 9.95
C SER A 204 -15.70 -12.51 9.55
N ASP A 205 -16.18 -12.16 8.34
CA ASP A 205 -16.21 -10.78 7.87
C ASP A 205 -17.01 -9.85 8.81
N ASN A 206 -18.09 -10.36 9.42
CA ASN A 206 -18.87 -9.61 10.42
C ASN A 206 -18.06 -9.35 11.70
N SER A 207 -17.31 -10.34 12.18
CA SER A 207 -16.44 -10.19 13.36
C SER A 207 -15.30 -9.21 13.09
N ILE A 208 -14.70 -9.26 11.90
CA ILE A 208 -13.67 -8.32 11.44
C ILE A 208 -14.23 -6.90 11.38
N LEU A 209 -15.41 -6.73 10.78
CA LEU A 209 -16.07 -5.43 10.71
C LEU A 209 -16.34 -4.84 12.09
N ASN A 210 -16.83 -5.64 13.03
CA ASN A 210 -17.08 -5.21 14.40
C ASN A 210 -15.79 -4.83 15.13
N TYR A 211 -14.73 -5.60 14.94
CA TYR A 211 -13.40 -5.28 15.47
C TYR A 211 -12.91 -3.91 14.94
N LEU A 212 -12.97 -3.69 13.63
CA LEU A 212 -12.58 -2.42 13.00
C LEU A 212 -13.43 -1.24 13.52
N LYS A 213 -14.75 -1.40 13.59
CA LYS A 213 -15.65 -0.37 14.14
C LYS A 213 -15.28 0.03 15.57
N ASN A 214 -14.97 -0.93 16.42
CA ASN A 214 -14.57 -0.67 17.80
C ASN A 214 -13.23 0.06 17.87
N LYS A 215 -12.22 -0.38 17.11
CA LYS A 215 -10.92 0.29 17.06
C LYS A 215 -11.04 1.73 16.56
N ILE A 216 -11.80 1.96 15.49
CA ILE A 216 -12.00 3.30 14.90
C ILE A 216 -12.71 4.25 15.87
N ARG A 217 -13.68 3.76 16.65
CA ARG A 217 -14.37 4.60 17.66
C ARG A 217 -13.49 5.04 18.81
N ASN A 218 -12.47 4.23 19.14
CA ASN A 218 -11.62 4.48 20.29
C ASN A 218 -10.32 5.24 19.94
N ASN A 219 -10.03 5.44 18.65
CA ASN A 219 -8.83 6.10 18.19
C ASN A 219 -9.13 7.49 17.63
N ARG A 220 -8.26 8.47 17.89
CA ARG A 220 -8.31 9.77 17.20
C ARG A 220 -7.94 9.63 15.73
N LEU A 221 -6.87 8.87 15.47
CA LEU A 221 -6.38 8.52 14.13
C LEU A 221 -6.48 7.00 13.94
N SER A 222 -7.17 6.58 12.89
CA SER A 222 -7.29 5.18 12.50
C SER A 222 -6.79 5.02 11.08
N VAL A 223 -5.64 4.39 10.93
CA VAL A 223 -5.05 4.07 9.63
C VAL A 223 -4.93 2.57 9.50
N ILE A 224 -5.56 2.03 8.45
CA ILE A 224 -5.36 0.63 8.04
C ILE A 224 -4.69 0.59 6.68
N TYR A 225 -4.00 -0.51 6.39
CA TYR A 225 -3.54 -0.77 5.04
C TYR A 225 -4.05 -2.11 4.52
N ILE A 226 -4.18 -2.18 3.20
CA ILE A 226 -4.66 -3.34 2.46
C ILE A 226 -3.83 -3.53 1.18
N HIS A 227 -3.97 -4.69 0.55
CA HIS A 227 -3.32 -4.96 -0.73
C HIS A 227 -4.32 -5.01 -1.88
N ASP A 228 -3.85 -4.64 -3.06
CA ASP A 228 -4.60 -4.70 -4.31
C ASP A 228 -5.12 -6.10 -4.64
N LEU A 229 -4.34 -7.13 -4.29
CA LEU A 229 -4.61 -8.52 -4.68
C LEU A 229 -5.64 -9.21 -3.77
N TYR A 230 -5.51 -9.07 -2.44
CA TYR A 230 -6.34 -9.84 -1.52
C TYR A 230 -7.64 -9.11 -1.17
N GLU A 231 -7.56 -7.97 -0.51
CA GLU A 231 -8.75 -7.27 -0.03
C GLU A 231 -9.54 -6.65 -1.17
N CYS A 232 -8.86 -6.01 -2.12
CA CYS A 232 -9.55 -5.36 -3.25
C CYS A 232 -10.21 -6.34 -4.23
N ILE A 233 -9.87 -7.65 -4.19
CA ILE A 233 -10.55 -8.67 -4.99
C ILE A 233 -11.63 -9.37 -4.17
N ASN A 234 -11.33 -9.76 -2.91
CA ASN A 234 -12.12 -10.73 -2.15
C ASN A 234 -12.90 -10.12 -0.98
N LYS A 235 -12.63 -8.87 -0.56
CA LYS A 235 -13.20 -8.25 0.64
C LYS A 235 -13.97 -6.95 0.34
N ILE A 236 -14.38 -6.73 -0.90
CA ILE A 236 -15.17 -5.55 -1.30
C ILE A 236 -16.46 -5.38 -0.45
N PRO A 237 -17.26 -6.43 -0.17
CA PRO A 237 -18.45 -6.27 0.68
C PRO A 237 -18.11 -5.84 2.12
N LEU A 238 -16.99 -6.33 2.69
CA LEU A 238 -16.53 -5.91 4.00
C LEU A 238 -16.10 -4.44 4.00
N LEU A 239 -15.32 -4.02 2.99
CA LEU A 239 -14.91 -2.63 2.81
C LEU A 239 -16.09 -1.70 2.59
N GLU A 240 -17.11 -2.13 1.83
CA GLU A 240 -18.33 -1.38 1.63
C GLU A 240 -19.06 -1.14 2.95
N ASN A 241 -19.25 -2.18 3.76
CA ASN A 241 -19.87 -2.06 5.07
C ASN A 241 -19.06 -1.14 6.03
N LEU A 242 -17.73 -1.16 5.91
CA LEU A 242 -16.87 -0.22 6.64
C LEU A 242 -17.11 1.23 6.18
N PHE A 243 -17.19 1.48 4.87
CA PHE A 243 -17.45 2.83 4.33
C PHE A 243 -18.83 3.36 4.71
N ILE A 244 -19.87 2.51 4.70
CA ILE A 244 -21.19 2.83 5.21
C ILE A 244 -21.10 3.26 6.68
N PHE A 245 -20.37 2.51 7.51
CA PHE A 245 -20.16 2.85 8.92
C PHE A 245 -19.47 4.22 9.08
N LEU A 246 -18.39 4.49 8.33
CA LEU A 246 -17.70 5.78 8.38
C LEU A 246 -18.65 6.94 8.04
N LYS A 247 -19.42 6.81 6.97
CA LYS A 247 -20.39 7.83 6.53
C LYS A 247 -21.48 8.05 7.56
N LYS A 248 -22.10 6.96 8.09
CA LYS A 248 -23.15 7.03 9.09
C LYS A 248 -22.70 7.73 10.38
N ASN A 249 -21.44 7.55 10.77
CA ASN A 249 -20.88 8.15 11.99
C ASN A 249 -20.14 9.47 11.73
N LYS A 250 -20.22 10.03 10.52
CA LYS A 250 -19.57 11.28 10.12
C LYS A 250 -18.05 11.28 10.38
N ILE A 251 -17.40 10.09 10.29
CA ILE A 251 -15.96 9.95 10.43
C ILE A 251 -15.33 10.39 9.11
N LYS A 252 -14.45 11.39 9.16
CA LYS A 252 -13.73 11.87 7.97
C LYS A 252 -12.75 10.82 7.50
N MET A 253 -12.81 10.49 6.22
CA MET A 253 -11.78 9.70 5.57
C MET A 253 -10.87 10.64 4.77
N GLU A 254 -9.58 10.64 5.11
CA GLU A 254 -8.57 11.52 4.53
C GLU A 254 -7.42 10.67 3.96
N THR A 255 -6.70 11.25 3.00
CA THR A 255 -5.47 10.62 2.50
C THR A 255 -4.35 10.74 3.53
N ILE A 256 -3.34 9.89 3.44
CA ILE A 256 -2.13 9.94 4.26
C ILE A 256 -1.49 11.33 4.16
N ARG A 257 -1.41 11.88 2.94
CA ARG A 257 -0.91 13.22 2.69
C ARG A 257 -1.72 14.30 3.41
N GLN A 258 -3.05 14.26 3.31
CA GLN A 258 -3.92 15.24 3.99
C GLN A 258 -3.78 15.22 5.51
N ILE A 259 -3.48 14.05 6.09
CA ILE A 259 -3.21 13.93 7.53
C ILE A 259 -1.85 14.54 7.87
N ALA A 260 -0.84 14.31 7.04
CA ALA A 260 0.51 14.82 7.26
C ALA A 260 0.64 16.35 7.12
N GLU A 261 -0.26 16.99 6.37
CA GLU A 261 -0.27 18.44 6.11
C GLU A 261 -1.00 19.25 7.20
N LYS A 262 -1.53 18.60 8.23
CA LYS A 262 -2.17 19.24 9.41
C LYS A 262 -1.18 19.53 10.52
#